data_3a55dfcdd6a4a26724570220df8b2f4b
#
_entry.id   3a55dfcdd6a4a26724570220df8b2f4b
#
_cell.length_a   1.000
_cell.length_b   1.000
_cell.length_c   1.000
_cell.angle_alpha   90.00
_cell.angle_beta   90.00
_cell.angle_gamma   90.00
#
_symmetry.space_group_name_H-M   'P 1'
#
loop_
_entity.id
_entity.type
_entity.pdbx_description
1 polymer ?
#
loop_
_entity_poly.entity_id
_entity_poly.type
_entity_poly.pdbx_seq_one_letter_code
_entity_poly.pdbx_strand_id
1 'polypeptide(L)'
;MKKIAILGASEPHLPLFLKAKEMGLETYCFAWNQGAYCKDYADHYYDISITDKEQIAQVCQKEQINGIISNALEIAVPTVAYVSNLLGLNG
;
A
#
# COMPACT_ATOMS: atom_id res chain seq x y z
N MET A 1 -1.47 10.88 -13.08
CA MET A 1 -0.86 10.77 -11.76
C MET A 1 -0.55 9.30 -11.48
N LYS A 2 0.66 9.03 -11.04
CA LYS A 2 1.03 7.65 -10.70
C LYS A 2 0.42 7.23 -9.37
N LYS A 3 0.10 5.96 -9.27
CA LYS A 3 -0.59 5.39 -8.11
C LYS A 3 0.34 4.41 -7.39
N ILE A 4 0.39 4.50 -6.07
CA ILE A 4 1.23 3.63 -5.26
C ILE A 4 0.41 3.01 -4.14
N ALA A 5 0.56 1.71 -3.94
CA ALA A 5 -0.04 1.00 -2.82
C ALA A 5 0.95 0.95 -1.67
N ILE A 6 0.48 1.28 -0.47
CA ILE A 6 1.30 1.25 0.75
C ILE A 6 0.65 0.28 1.72
N LEU A 7 1.39 -0.77 2.09
CA LEU A 7 0.90 -1.79 3.01
C LEU A 7 1.30 -1.42 4.43
N GLY A 8 0.30 -1.11 5.24
CA GLY A 8 0.50 -0.70 6.61
C GLY A 8 0.12 0.76 6.81
N ALA A 9 -0.32 1.09 8.02
CA ALA A 9 -0.77 2.44 8.33
C ALA A 9 -0.40 2.84 9.76
N SER A 10 0.57 2.16 10.38
CA SER A 10 1.04 2.52 11.70
C SER A 10 1.95 3.74 11.62
N GLU A 11 2.25 4.33 12.78
CA GLU A 11 3.05 5.55 12.83
C GLU A 11 4.36 5.46 12.03
N PRO A 12 5.12 4.36 12.07
CA PRO A 12 6.35 4.25 11.28
C PRO A 12 6.15 4.36 9.76
N HIS A 13 4.92 4.19 9.28
CA HIS A 13 4.63 4.29 7.86
C HIS A 13 4.38 5.74 7.41
N LEU A 14 4.18 6.67 8.35
CA LEU A 14 3.86 8.05 8.01
C LEU A 14 4.84 8.68 7.02
N PRO A 15 6.16 8.52 7.16
CA PRO A 15 7.09 9.11 6.20
C PRO A 15 6.84 8.68 4.76
N LEU A 16 6.36 7.44 4.55
CA LEU A 16 6.04 6.96 3.20
C LEU A 16 4.90 7.75 2.57
N PHE A 17 3.84 8.01 3.36
CA PHE A 17 2.70 8.78 2.87
C PHE A 17 3.09 10.23 2.58
N LEU A 18 3.88 10.84 3.46
CA LEU A 18 4.32 12.22 3.27
C LEU A 18 5.22 12.33 2.05
N LYS A 19 6.13 11.37 1.86
CA LYS A 19 7.03 11.38 0.71
C LYS A 19 6.27 11.16 -0.59
N ALA A 20 5.31 10.24 -0.59
CA ALA A 20 4.50 9.99 -1.76
C ALA A 20 3.72 11.25 -2.16
N LYS A 21 3.16 11.96 -1.18
CA LYS A 21 2.44 13.20 -1.45
C LYS A 21 3.37 14.26 -2.04
N GLU A 22 4.58 14.38 -1.47
CA GLU A 22 5.58 15.32 -1.99
C GLU A 22 5.93 15.02 -3.44
N MET A 23 5.97 13.74 -3.81
CA MET A 23 6.27 13.32 -5.17
C MET A 23 5.07 13.39 -6.12
N GLY A 24 3.92 13.80 -5.64
CA GLY A 24 2.72 13.89 -6.45
C GLY A 24 2.08 12.54 -6.77
N LEU A 25 2.31 11.53 -5.92
CA LEU A 25 1.74 10.21 -6.10
C LEU A 25 0.38 10.10 -5.42
N GLU A 26 -0.51 9.33 -6.05
CA GLU A 26 -1.80 9.00 -5.45
C GLU A 26 -1.62 7.73 -4.62
N THR A 27 -1.96 7.81 -3.31
CA THR A 27 -1.68 6.71 -2.38
C THR A 27 -2.93 5.86 -2.11
N TYR A 28 -2.71 4.54 -2.07
CA TYR A 28 -3.72 3.54 -1.75
C TYR A 28 -3.22 2.77 -0.54
N CYS A 29 -3.84 2.99 0.61
CA CYS A 29 -3.41 2.39 1.88
C CYS A 29 -4.18 1.12 2.17
N PHE A 30 -3.47 0.04 2.51
CA PHE A 30 -4.06 -1.23 2.90
C PHE A 30 -3.62 -1.55 4.32
N ALA A 31 -4.55 -1.61 5.24
CA ALA A 31 -4.27 -1.95 6.63
C ALA A 31 -5.58 -2.18 7.36
N TRP A 32 -5.54 -2.95 8.46
CA TRP A 32 -6.69 -3.05 9.33
C TRP A 32 -7.03 -1.67 9.88
N ASN A 33 -8.34 -1.40 10.02
CA ASN A 33 -8.80 -0.13 10.55
C ASN A 33 -8.31 0.13 11.97
N GLN A 34 -8.21 -0.92 12.78
CA GLN A 34 -7.69 -0.79 14.13
C GLN A 34 -6.20 -0.46 14.08
N GLY A 35 -5.82 0.68 14.63
CA GLY A 35 -4.43 1.12 14.61
C GLY A 35 -3.99 1.75 13.30
N ALA A 36 -4.92 2.08 12.41
CA ALA A 36 -4.59 2.69 11.12
C ALA A 36 -4.32 4.19 11.29
N TYR A 37 -3.18 4.50 11.89
CA TYR A 37 -2.78 5.88 12.18
C TYR A 37 -2.71 6.76 10.94
N CYS A 38 -2.23 6.19 9.83
CA CYS A 38 -1.98 6.96 8.60
C CYS A 38 -3.15 6.99 7.63
N LYS A 39 -4.30 6.43 7.98
CA LYS A 39 -5.40 6.35 7.02
C LYS A 39 -5.86 7.72 6.52
N ASP A 40 -5.76 8.76 7.36
CA ASP A 40 -6.17 10.11 6.97
C ASP A 40 -5.13 10.79 6.07
N TYR A 41 -3.95 10.22 5.94
CA TYR A 41 -2.89 10.74 5.09
C TYR A 41 -2.88 10.08 3.71
N ALA A 42 -3.69 9.02 3.52
CA ALA A 42 -3.80 8.33 2.24
C ALA A 42 -4.93 8.92 1.42
N ASP A 43 -4.78 8.92 0.10
CA ASP A 43 -5.86 9.35 -0.78
C ASP A 43 -7.00 8.35 -0.77
N HIS A 44 -6.66 7.05 -0.70
CA HIS A 44 -7.64 5.97 -0.62
C HIS A 44 -7.23 5.00 0.48
N TYR A 45 -8.19 4.56 1.28
CA TYR A 45 -7.94 3.63 2.36
C TYR A 45 -8.83 2.39 2.22
N TYR A 46 -8.21 1.22 2.37
CA TYR A 46 -8.91 -0.07 2.34
C TYR A 46 -8.64 -0.81 3.64
N ASP A 47 -9.70 -1.23 4.32
CA ASP A 47 -9.62 -2.03 5.54
C ASP A 47 -9.39 -3.49 5.16
N ILE A 48 -8.18 -3.78 4.70
CA ILE A 48 -7.76 -5.09 4.24
C ILE A 48 -6.44 -5.43 4.91
N SER A 49 -6.36 -6.65 5.49
CA SER A 49 -5.12 -7.08 6.12
C SER A 49 -3.96 -7.09 5.12
N ILE A 50 -2.78 -6.65 5.58
CA ILE A 50 -1.58 -6.65 4.75
C ILE A 50 -1.14 -8.06 4.33
N THR A 51 -1.72 -9.10 4.95
CA THR A 51 -1.44 -10.49 4.57
C THR A 51 -2.46 -11.04 3.58
N ASP A 52 -3.52 -10.31 3.29
CA ASP A 52 -4.56 -10.74 2.34
C ASP A 52 -4.14 -10.37 0.92
N LYS A 53 -3.12 -11.09 0.42
CA LYS A 53 -2.48 -10.78 -0.84
C LYS A 53 -3.43 -10.83 -2.04
N GLU A 54 -4.41 -11.73 -2.00
CA GLU A 54 -5.33 -11.89 -3.13
C GLU A 54 -6.26 -10.70 -3.26
N GLN A 55 -6.83 -10.24 -2.14
CA GLN A 55 -7.70 -9.08 -2.15
C GLN A 55 -6.94 -7.80 -2.52
N ILE A 56 -5.74 -7.65 -1.99
CA ILE A 56 -4.89 -6.50 -2.33
C ILE A 56 -4.55 -6.51 -3.81
N ALA A 57 -4.20 -7.68 -4.36
CA ALA A 57 -3.90 -7.81 -5.78
C ALA A 57 -5.11 -7.42 -6.66
N GLN A 58 -6.31 -7.83 -6.25
CA GLN A 58 -7.52 -7.47 -6.99
C GLN A 58 -7.73 -5.96 -7.05
N VAL A 59 -7.57 -5.28 -5.91
CA VAL A 59 -7.71 -3.82 -5.87
C VAL A 59 -6.61 -3.16 -6.71
N CYS A 60 -5.38 -3.59 -6.57
CA CYS A 60 -4.26 -3.03 -7.31
C CYS A 60 -4.44 -3.18 -8.82
N GLN A 61 -4.98 -4.32 -9.25
CA GLN A 61 -5.24 -4.55 -10.66
C GLN A 61 -6.37 -3.66 -11.16
N LYS A 62 -7.46 -3.58 -10.39
CA LYS A 62 -8.61 -2.77 -10.74
C LYS A 62 -8.25 -1.29 -10.84
N GLU A 63 -7.46 -0.80 -9.89
CA GLU A 63 -7.08 0.61 -9.82
C GLU A 63 -5.83 0.93 -10.65
N GLN A 64 -5.24 -0.06 -11.29
CA GLN A 64 -4.05 0.12 -12.12
C GLN A 64 -2.89 0.76 -11.36
N ILE A 65 -2.58 0.17 -10.19
CA ILE A 65 -1.50 0.63 -9.33
C ILE A 65 -0.15 0.48 -10.03
N ASN A 66 0.72 1.49 -9.91
CA ASN A 66 2.02 1.52 -10.55
C ASN A 66 3.15 0.97 -9.70
N GLY A 67 3.00 0.95 -8.38
CA GLY A 67 4.01 0.41 -7.48
C GLY A 67 3.40 0.02 -6.15
N ILE A 68 4.11 -0.82 -5.41
CA ILE A 68 3.66 -1.28 -4.09
C ILE A 68 4.85 -1.34 -3.16
N ILE A 69 4.70 -0.77 -1.97
CA ILE A 69 5.76 -0.72 -0.96
C ILE A 69 5.22 -0.97 0.44
N SER A 70 6.13 -1.32 1.34
CA SER A 70 5.86 -1.37 2.76
C SER A 70 7.15 -1.03 3.50
N ASN A 71 7.03 -0.45 4.69
CA ASN A 71 8.19 -0.05 5.47
C ASN A 71 8.32 -0.94 6.70
N ALA A 72 9.45 -1.65 6.80
CA ALA A 72 9.86 -2.38 8.01
C ALA A 72 8.86 -3.43 8.51
N LEU A 73 7.98 -3.95 7.67
CA LEU A 73 7.04 -5.01 8.04
C LEU A 73 7.38 -6.29 7.30
N GLU A 74 8.10 -7.19 7.96
CA GLU A 74 8.46 -8.48 7.36
C GLU A 74 7.22 -9.27 6.94
N ILE A 75 6.13 -9.15 7.70
CA ILE A 75 4.89 -9.86 7.40
C ILE A 75 4.27 -9.40 6.08
N ALA A 76 4.59 -8.20 5.62
CA ALA A 76 4.06 -7.67 4.36
C ALA A 76 4.91 -8.06 3.15
N VAL A 77 6.14 -8.54 3.35
CA VAL A 77 7.04 -8.86 2.25
C VAL A 77 6.46 -9.89 1.27
N PRO A 78 5.86 -11.00 1.73
CA PRO A 78 5.24 -11.94 0.79
C PRO A 78 4.12 -11.31 -0.04
N THR A 79 3.34 -10.40 0.56
CA THR A 79 2.25 -9.74 -0.14
C THR A 79 2.81 -8.80 -1.22
N VAL A 80 3.82 -8.00 -0.87
CA VAL A 80 4.46 -7.11 -1.83
C VAL A 80 5.03 -7.91 -3.01
N ALA A 81 5.73 -9.01 -2.73
CA ALA A 81 6.29 -9.85 -3.77
C ALA A 81 5.21 -10.48 -4.66
N TYR A 82 4.15 -10.98 -4.05
CA TYR A 82 3.05 -11.60 -4.77
C TYR A 82 2.39 -10.61 -5.74
N VAL A 83 2.04 -9.42 -5.24
CA VAL A 83 1.36 -8.42 -6.05
C VAL A 83 2.30 -7.87 -7.13
N SER A 84 3.56 -7.63 -6.79
CA SER A 84 4.54 -7.13 -7.76
C SER A 84 4.73 -8.11 -8.91
N ASN A 85 4.84 -9.40 -8.60
CA ASN A 85 4.99 -10.42 -9.63
C ASN A 85 3.74 -10.55 -10.49
N LEU A 86 2.57 -10.55 -9.84
CA LEU A 86 1.30 -10.72 -10.55
C LEU A 86 1.04 -9.59 -11.54
N LEU A 87 1.37 -8.36 -11.15
CA LEU A 87 1.08 -7.17 -11.93
C LEU A 87 2.29 -6.67 -12.73
N GLY A 88 3.43 -7.32 -12.62
CA GLY A 88 4.64 -6.89 -13.31
C GLY A 88 5.22 -5.58 -12.77
N LEU A 89 5.06 -5.32 -11.48
CA LEU A 89 5.56 -4.11 -10.86
C LEU A 89 6.96 -4.27 -10.31
N ASN A 90 7.67 -3.17 -10.19
CA ASN A 90 8.94 -3.13 -9.45
C ASN A 90 8.60 -2.86 -7.99
N GLY A 91 8.64 -3.92 -7.19
CA GLY A 91 8.23 -3.84 -5.78
C GLY A 91 9.32 -3.50 -4.82
#